data_a5c8e9d952017a732bb6ab8c65d8dde4
#
_entry.id   a5c8e9d952017a732bb6ab8c65d8dde4
#
_cell.length_a   1.000
_cell.length_b   1.000
_cell.length_c   1.000
_cell.angle_alpha   90.00
_cell.angle_beta   90.00
_cell.angle_gamma   90.00
#
_symmetry.space_group_name_H-M   'P 1'
#
loop_
_entity.id
_entity.type
_entity.pdbx_description
1 polymer ?
#
loop_
_entity_poly.entity_id
_entity_poly.type
_entity_poly.pdbx_seq_one_letter_code
_entity_poly.pdbx_strand_id
1 'polypeptide(L)'
;EALEGALRRYQPLPALIAERPQLLSLLSAPTNPELLAQINEELRLTAEFVQASDIYVMDLTGLTIAASNYRRERSFIDRSFAFRPYFAQAREGGLGRYFALGTTSLERGYFYAAPIEDGDRIVGVVALKFTVDRFETSWRGGSSDIMVTDIRDVVFMSSRESWHFRALHPLSDAEIGQ
;
A
#
# COMPACT_ATOMS: atom_id res chain seq x y z
N GLU A 1 -19.54 -1.69 7.05
CA GLU A 1 -19.12 -1.26 8.42
C GLU A 1 -17.92 -2.06 8.95
N ALA A 2 -17.92 -3.40 8.92
CA ALA A 2 -16.84 -4.22 9.50
C ALA A 2 -15.48 -4.01 8.77
N LEU A 3 -15.46 -4.00 7.44
CA LEU A 3 -14.25 -3.76 6.65
C LEU A 3 -13.74 -2.32 6.83
N GLU A 4 -14.64 -1.36 6.76
CA GLU A 4 -14.29 0.05 6.93
C GLU A 4 -13.69 0.33 8.32
N GLY A 5 -14.29 -0.23 9.38
CA GLY A 5 -13.74 -0.16 10.73
C GLY A 5 -12.37 -0.83 10.85
N ALA A 6 -12.20 -1.99 10.20
CA ALA A 6 -10.92 -2.68 10.17
C ALA A 6 -9.82 -1.89 9.42
N LEU A 7 -10.16 -1.22 8.32
CA LEU A 7 -9.23 -0.40 7.55
C LEU A 7 -8.91 0.94 8.24
N ARG A 8 -9.89 1.57 8.90
CA ARG A 8 -9.71 2.85 9.60
C ARG A 8 -8.59 2.81 10.64
N ARG A 9 -8.39 1.69 11.34
CA ARG A 9 -7.32 1.56 12.34
C ARG A 9 -5.91 1.62 11.75
N TYR A 10 -5.76 1.30 10.46
CA TYR A 10 -4.47 1.36 9.75
C TYR A 10 -4.21 2.71 9.11
N GLN A 11 -5.23 3.53 8.95
CA GLN A 11 -5.17 4.83 8.28
C GLN A 11 -4.11 5.79 8.86
N PRO A 12 -3.90 5.90 10.21
CA PRO A 12 -2.89 6.81 10.75
C PRO A 12 -1.45 6.29 10.66
N LEU A 13 -1.25 5.00 10.39
CA LEU A 13 0.07 4.38 10.46
C LEU A 13 1.10 4.95 9.47
N PRO A 14 0.78 5.25 8.20
CA PRO A 14 1.76 5.85 7.29
C PRO A 14 2.29 7.18 7.82
N ALA A 15 1.42 8.06 8.31
CA ALA A 15 1.82 9.35 8.87
C ALA A 15 2.73 9.19 10.09
N LEU A 16 2.38 8.27 11.02
CA LEU A 16 3.23 7.98 12.18
C LEU A 16 4.61 7.41 11.80
N ILE A 17 4.69 6.64 10.73
CA ILE A 17 5.97 6.12 10.24
C ILE A 17 6.75 7.23 9.53
N ALA A 18 6.08 8.10 8.78
CA ALA A 18 6.68 9.21 8.06
C ALA A 18 7.41 10.20 8.98
N GLU A 19 6.97 10.35 10.22
CA GLU A 19 7.59 11.24 11.23
C GLU A 19 8.95 10.75 11.77
N ARG A 20 9.42 9.56 11.38
CA ARG A 20 10.69 9.01 11.85
C ARG A 20 11.88 9.79 11.27
N PRO A 21 12.75 10.40 12.10
CA PRO A 21 13.88 11.21 11.61
C PRO A 21 14.86 10.44 10.69
N GLN A 22 14.96 9.11 10.89
CA GLN A 22 15.82 8.25 10.09
C GLN A 22 15.40 8.22 8.61
N LEU A 23 14.11 8.43 8.30
CA LEU A 23 13.63 8.48 6.91
C LEU A 23 14.11 9.74 6.20
N LEU A 24 14.21 10.87 6.90
CA LEU A 24 14.80 12.10 6.35
C LEU A 24 16.30 11.89 6.06
N SER A 25 17.01 11.23 6.98
CA SER A 25 18.42 10.88 6.78
C SER A 25 18.61 9.96 5.58
N LEU A 26 17.73 8.96 5.41
CA LEU A 26 17.75 8.06 4.25
C LEU A 26 17.52 8.80 2.94
N LEU A 27 16.50 9.65 2.87
CA LEU A 27 16.17 10.41 1.65
C LEU A 27 17.26 11.41 1.27
N SER A 28 18.04 11.89 2.26
CA SER A 28 19.19 12.76 2.02
C SER A 28 20.44 11.99 1.59
N ALA A 29 20.59 10.72 1.98
CA ALA A 29 21.74 9.88 1.68
C ALA A 29 21.29 8.44 1.29
N PRO A 30 20.58 8.28 0.16
CA PRO A 30 19.93 7.01 -0.19
C PRO A 30 20.89 5.87 -0.54
N THR A 31 22.17 6.17 -0.71
CA THR A 31 23.22 5.17 -1.00
C THR A 31 24.04 4.74 0.21
N ASN A 32 23.72 5.22 1.42
CA ASN A 32 24.40 4.78 2.64
C ASN A 32 23.97 3.35 3.02
N PRO A 33 24.86 2.34 2.90
CA PRO A 33 24.49 0.95 3.04
C PRO A 33 24.12 0.56 4.48
N GLU A 34 24.75 1.19 5.48
CA GLU A 34 24.45 0.91 6.89
C GLU A 34 23.07 1.44 7.26
N LEU A 35 22.76 2.66 6.86
CA LEU A 35 21.45 3.29 7.08
C LEU A 35 20.33 2.53 6.35
N LEU A 36 20.57 2.11 5.10
CA LEU A 36 19.63 1.29 4.33
C LEU A 36 19.34 -0.05 5.04
N ALA A 37 20.39 -0.73 5.51
CA ALA A 37 20.22 -2.01 6.20
C ALA A 37 19.41 -1.85 7.49
N GLN A 38 19.70 -0.81 8.26
CA GLN A 38 18.97 -0.48 9.48
C GLN A 38 17.50 -0.20 9.19
N ILE A 39 17.20 0.72 8.25
CA ILE A 39 15.83 1.12 7.93
C ILE A 39 15.03 -0.02 7.35
N ASN A 40 15.59 -0.82 6.45
CA ASN A 40 14.93 -1.99 5.90
C ASN A 40 14.49 -2.96 7.00
N GLU A 41 15.36 -3.21 7.99
CA GLU A 41 15.04 -4.08 9.13
C GLU A 41 13.99 -3.46 10.05
N GLU A 42 14.07 -2.16 10.34
CA GLU A 42 13.06 -1.43 11.11
C GLU A 42 11.68 -1.48 10.43
N LEU A 43 11.64 -1.29 9.10
CA LEU A 43 10.40 -1.41 8.32
C LEU A 43 9.84 -2.84 8.39
N ARG A 44 10.71 -3.86 8.31
CA ARG A 44 10.31 -5.27 8.41
C ARG A 44 9.67 -5.57 9.77
N LEU A 45 10.33 -5.19 10.85
CA LEU A 45 9.82 -5.37 12.22
C LEU A 45 8.50 -4.58 12.43
N THR A 46 8.43 -3.36 11.89
CA THR A 46 7.22 -2.55 11.95
C THR A 46 6.07 -3.23 11.19
N ALA A 47 6.33 -3.75 9.97
CA ALA A 47 5.32 -4.44 9.18
C ALA A 47 4.77 -5.67 9.92
N GLU A 48 5.63 -6.46 10.55
CA GLU A 48 5.21 -7.59 11.37
C GLU A 48 4.35 -7.15 12.55
N PHE A 49 4.77 -6.12 13.27
CA PHE A 49 4.06 -5.62 14.45
C PHE A 49 2.66 -5.09 14.11
N VAL A 50 2.54 -4.26 13.06
CA VAL A 50 1.25 -3.70 12.64
C VAL A 50 0.45 -4.65 11.74
N GLN A 51 1.00 -5.83 11.44
CA GLN A 51 0.40 -6.82 10.55
C GLN A 51 0.14 -6.28 9.12
N ALA A 52 0.98 -5.38 8.64
CA ALA A 52 1.02 -4.99 7.25
C ALA A 52 1.73 -6.09 6.43
N SER A 53 1.35 -6.25 5.16
CA SER A 53 2.06 -7.14 4.25
C SER A 53 3.42 -6.60 3.90
N ASP A 54 3.47 -5.30 3.63
CA ASP A 54 4.68 -4.60 3.25
C ASP A 54 4.62 -3.12 3.67
N ILE A 55 5.79 -2.55 4.01
CA ILE A 55 6.01 -1.12 4.21
C ILE A 55 7.20 -0.72 3.36
N TYR A 56 7.12 0.39 2.64
CA TYR A 56 8.20 0.85 1.78
C TYR A 56 8.23 2.37 1.68
N VAL A 57 9.43 2.88 1.42
CA VAL A 57 9.75 4.30 1.31
C VAL A 57 10.16 4.61 -0.11
N MET A 58 9.56 5.63 -0.69
CA MET A 58 9.81 6.10 -2.04
C MET A 58 10.34 7.54 -2.02
N ASP A 59 11.20 7.86 -2.97
CA ASP A 59 11.55 9.23 -3.26
C ASP A 59 10.43 9.96 -4.03
N LEU A 60 10.64 11.23 -4.36
CA LEU A 60 9.67 12.05 -5.10
C LEU A 60 9.44 11.60 -6.55
N THR A 61 10.29 10.72 -7.09
CA THR A 61 10.11 10.11 -8.41
C THR A 61 9.26 8.84 -8.36
N GLY A 62 8.94 8.36 -7.14
CA GLY A 62 8.22 7.12 -6.90
C GLY A 62 9.11 5.89 -6.91
N LEU A 63 10.44 6.05 -6.96
CA LEU A 63 11.39 4.96 -6.83
C LEU A 63 11.45 4.49 -5.37
N THR A 64 11.32 3.19 -5.14
CA THR A 64 11.42 2.61 -3.80
C THR A 64 12.88 2.49 -3.38
N ILE A 65 13.23 3.20 -2.30
CA ILE A 65 14.59 3.24 -1.73
C ILE A 65 14.75 2.18 -0.64
N ALA A 66 13.75 2.01 0.21
CA ALA A 66 13.77 1.04 1.30
C ALA A 66 12.44 0.30 1.40
N ALA A 67 12.48 -0.97 1.81
CA ALA A 67 11.29 -1.80 1.91
C ALA A 67 11.41 -2.91 2.97
N SER A 68 10.31 -3.20 3.66
CA SER A 68 10.22 -4.30 4.63
C SER A 68 10.49 -5.68 4.00
N ASN A 69 10.20 -5.82 2.71
CA ASN A 69 10.38 -7.07 1.96
C ASN A 69 11.74 -7.18 1.26
N TYR A 70 12.74 -6.43 1.69
CA TYR A 70 14.07 -6.34 1.07
C TYR A 70 14.82 -7.69 0.93
N ARG A 71 14.47 -8.67 1.77
CA ARG A 71 15.05 -10.04 1.71
C ARG A 71 14.31 -10.98 0.77
N ARG A 72 13.13 -10.58 0.24
CA ARG A 72 12.34 -11.44 -0.62
C ARG A 72 12.86 -11.38 -2.06
N GLU A 73 12.73 -12.47 -2.81
CA GLU A 73 13.05 -12.53 -4.24
C GLU A 73 12.35 -11.42 -5.04
N ARG A 74 11.07 -11.15 -4.70
CA ARG A 74 10.28 -10.06 -5.28
C ARG A 74 10.25 -8.85 -4.35
N SER A 75 11.44 -8.28 -4.09
CA SER A 75 11.57 -7.06 -3.33
C SER A 75 10.96 -5.87 -4.07
N PHE A 76 10.51 -4.87 -3.31
CA PHE A 76 10.05 -3.59 -3.86
C PHE A 76 11.19 -2.59 -4.08
N ILE A 77 12.38 -2.83 -3.52
CA ILE A 77 13.56 -1.97 -3.73
C ILE A 77 13.84 -1.86 -5.22
N ASP A 78 14.20 -0.66 -5.67
CA ASP A 78 14.45 -0.29 -7.08
C ASP A 78 13.23 -0.42 -8.01
N ARG A 79 12.01 -0.58 -7.44
CA ARG A 79 10.77 -0.54 -8.21
C ARG A 79 10.14 0.84 -8.13
N SER A 80 9.64 1.33 -9.26
CA SER A 80 8.89 2.58 -9.31
C SER A 80 7.39 2.32 -9.20
N PHE A 81 6.75 3.06 -8.29
CA PHE A 81 5.30 3.09 -8.12
C PHE A 81 4.72 4.48 -8.38
N ALA A 82 5.43 5.32 -9.16
CA ALA A 82 5.00 6.67 -9.54
C ALA A 82 3.59 6.72 -10.17
N PHE A 83 3.21 5.65 -10.88
CA PHE A 83 1.91 5.52 -11.55
C PHE A 83 0.74 5.22 -10.60
N ARG A 84 1.02 4.92 -9.33
CA ARG A 84 -0.01 4.52 -8.37
C ARG A 84 -0.75 5.74 -7.79
N PRO A 85 -2.10 5.70 -7.75
CA PRO A 85 -2.89 6.81 -7.20
C PRO A 85 -2.53 7.18 -5.76
N TYR A 86 -2.25 6.20 -4.89
CA TYR A 86 -1.86 6.49 -3.50
C TYR A 86 -0.54 7.27 -3.41
N PHE A 87 0.41 7.04 -4.34
CA PHE A 87 1.65 7.78 -4.40
C PHE A 87 1.40 9.24 -4.82
N ALA A 88 0.63 9.44 -5.90
CA ALA A 88 0.29 10.79 -6.37
C ALA A 88 -0.42 11.61 -5.27
N GLN A 89 -1.43 11.01 -4.61
CA GLN A 89 -2.15 11.65 -3.50
C GLN A 89 -1.23 12.04 -2.34
N ALA A 90 -0.34 11.13 -1.91
CA ALA A 90 0.60 11.41 -0.82
C ALA A 90 1.66 12.46 -1.21
N ARG A 91 2.16 12.43 -2.44
CA ARG A 91 3.12 13.43 -2.94
C ARG A 91 2.52 14.86 -2.98
N GLU A 92 1.20 14.98 -3.05
CA GLU A 92 0.46 16.26 -2.99
C GLU A 92 0.08 16.67 -1.56
N GLY A 93 0.55 15.94 -0.54
CA GLY A 93 0.31 16.25 0.88
C GLY A 93 -0.94 15.58 1.46
N GLY A 94 -1.66 14.77 0.69
CA GLY A 94 -2.84 14.05 1.14
C GLY A 94 -2.54 12.66 1.71
N LEU A 95 -3.56 12.06 2.32
CA LEU A 95 -3.53 10.63 2.64
C LEU A 95 -3.80 9.83 1.36
N GLY A 96 -2.80 9.11 0.87
CA GLY A 96 -2.95 8.20 -0.26
C GLY A 96 -3.73 6.95 0.13
N ARG A 97 -4.74 6.57 -0.67
CA ARG A 97 -5.56 5.37 -0.49
C ARG A 97 -5.85 4.72 -1.82
N TYR A 98 -5.66 3.42 -1.91
CA TYR A 98 -5.99 2.70 -3.13
C TYR A 98 -6.15 1.20 -2.92
N PHE A 99 -7.13 0.60 -3.60
CA PHE A 99 -7.19 -0.84 -3.80
C PHE A 99 -6.50 -1.21 -5.10
N ALA A 100 -5.61 -2.19 -5.08
CA ALA A 100 -4.95 -2.66 -6.29
C ALA A 100 -4.51 -4.12 -6.23
N LEU A 101 -4.42 -4.74 -7.40
CA LEU A 101 -3.57 -5.90 -7.59
C LEU A 101 -2.11 -5.42 -7.62
N GLY A 102 -1.26 -5.96 -6.74
CA GLY A 102 0.15 -5.63 -6.70
C GLY A 102 0.86 -6.11 -7.97
N THR A 103 1.48 -5.18 -8.70
CA THR A 103 2.23 -5.53 -9.93
C THR A 103 3.46 -6.38 -9.67
N THR A 104 4.03 -6.29 -8.48
CA THR A 104 5.21 -7.06 -8.06
C THR A 104 4.83 -8.32 -7.30
N SER A 105 3.93 -8.20 -6.31
CA SER A 105 3.52 -9.33 -5.45
C SER A 105 2.45 -10.22 -6.08
N LEU A 106 1.70 -9.72 -7.08
CA LEU A 106 0.54 -10.35 -7.69
C LEU A 106 -0.59 -10.69 -6.68
N GLU A 107 -0.61 -9.96 -5.56
CA GLU A 107 -1.62 -10.10 -4.51
C GLU A 107 -2.51 -8.87 -4.47
N ARG A 108 -3.79 -9.08 -4.21
CA ARG A 108 -4.73 -7.99 -3.98
C ARG A 108 -4.38 -7.29 -2.66
N GLY A 109 -4.29 -5.97 -2.69
CA GLY A 109 -3.92 -5.18 -1.52
C GLY A 109 -4.72 -3.89 -1.40
N TYR A 110 -4.85 -3.45 -0.15
CA TYR A 110 -5.22 -2.09 0.18
C TYR A 110 -3.97 -1.33 0.59
N PHE A 111 -3.81 -0.15 0.03
CA PHE A 111 -2.64 0.69 0.22
C PHE A 111 -3.03 1.98 0.94
N TYR A 112 -2.25 2.32 1.95
CA TYR A 112 -2.21 3.65 2.55
C TYR A 112 -0.84 4.27 2.34
N ALA A 113 -0.79 5.57 2.07
CA ALA A 113 0.46 6.30 1.93
C ALA A 113 0.36 7.68 2.58
N ALA A 114 1.50 8.18 3.05
CA ALA A 114 1.63 9.51 3.61
C ALA A 114 2.92 10.18 3.11
N PRO A 115 2.93 11.52 3.00
CA PRO A 115 4.15 12.26 2.72
C PRO A 115 5.16 12.11 3.85
N ILE A 116 6.44 12.14 3.50
CA ILE A 116 7.56 12.36 4.43
C ILE A 116 7.97 13.80 4.23
N GLU A 117 7.95 14.58 5.31
CA GLU A 117 8.14 16.03 5.25
C GLU A 117 9.42 16.45 5.97
N ASP A 118 10.14 17.40 5.40
CA ASP A 118 11.25 18.13 5.99
C ASP A 118 10.84 19.61 6.10
N GLY A 119 10.36 20.02 7.27
CA GLY A 119 9.65 21.28 7.46
C GLY A 119 8.38 21.32 6.60
N ASP A 120 8.26 22.34 5.75
CA ASP A 120 7.10 22.52 4.86
C ASP A 120 7.26 21.83 3.50
N ARG A 121 8.31 21.02 3.32
CA ARG A 121 8.60 20.37 2.03
C ARG A 121 8.41 18.87 2.11
N ILE A 122 7.65 18.33 1.18
CA ILE A 122 7.58 16.88 0.98
C ILE A 122 8.88 16.43 0.29
N VAL A 123 9.54 15.43 0.88
CA VAL A 123 10.82 14.88 0.40
C VAL A 123 10.74 13.42 -0.02
N GLY A 124 9.63 12.74 0.31
CA GLY A 124 9.38 11.36 -0.06
C GLY A 124 7.97 10.92 0.33
N VAL A 125 7.70 9.65 0.14
CA VAL A 125 6.42 9.01 0.48
C VAL A 125 6.68 7.68 1.16
N VAL A 126 6.00 7.41 2.27
CA VAL A 126 5.93 6.07 2.86
C VAL A 126 4.58 5.44 2.53
N ALA A 127 4.61 4.17 2.14
CA ALA A 127 3.40 3.40 1.83
C ALA A 127 3.35 2.09 2.61
N LEU A 128 2.14 1.72 3.02
CA LEU A 128 1.81 0.45 3.66
C LEU A 128 0.84 -0.33 2.78
N LYS A 129 1.10 -1.63 2.62
CA LYS A 129 0.23 -2.57 1.94
C LYS A 129 -0.37 -3.54 2.96
N PHE A 130 -1.67 -3.76 2.86
CA PHE A 130 -2.39 -4.81 3.59
C PHE A 130 -3.00 -5.78 2.59
N THR A 131 -2.75 -7.08 2.76
CA THR A 131 -3.40 -8.11 1.93
C THR A 131 -4.87 -8.19 2.30
N VAL A 132 -5.75 -8.14 1.31
CA VAL A 132 -7.20 -8.13 1.54
C VAL A 132 -7.78 -9.51 1.82
N ASP A 133 -7.11 -10.58 1.41
CA ASP A 133 -7.57 -11.97 1.56
C ASP A 133 -7.86 -12.36 3.00
N ARG A 134 -7.12 -11.79 3.96
CA ARG A 134 -7.36 -12.00 5.39
C ARG A 134 -8.71 -11.45 5.86
N PHE A 135 -9.22 -10.38 5.26
CA PHE A 135 -10.55 -9.85 5.58
C PHE A 135 -11.64 -10.76 5.01
N GLU A 136 -11.45 -11.25 3.79
CA GLU A 136 -12.40 -12.17 3.13
C GLU A 136 -12.54 -13.49 3.90
N THR A 137 -11.47 -13.98 4.51
CA THR A 137 -11.51 -15.21 5.31
C THR A 137 -12.55 -15.11 6.42
N SER A 138 -12.73 -13.94 7.03
CA SER A 138 -13.75 -13.73 8.06
C SER A 138 -15.19 -13.71 7.52
N TRP A 139 -15.38 -13.55 6.22
CA TRP A 139 -16.69 -13.51 5.57
C TRP A 139 -17.14 -14.86 5.05
N ARG A 140 -16.20 -15.79 4.88
CA ARG A 140 -16.50 -17.15 4.39
C ARG A 140 -17.31 -17.92 5.42
N GLY A 141 -18.39 -18.54 4.95
CA GLY A 141 -19.29 -19.34 5.82
C GLY A 141 -20.33 -18.52 6.57
N GLY A 142 -20.42 -17.20 6.35
CA GLY A 142 -21.52 -16.37 6.82
C GLY A 142 -22.84 -16.68 6.11
N SER A 143 -23.97 -16.25 6.71
CA SER A 143 -25.31 -16.41 6.14
C SER A 143 -25.60 -15.49 4.95
N SER A 144 -24.72 -14.51 4.69
CA SER A 144 -24.90 -13.52 3.62
C SER A 144 -23.66 -13.45 2.75
N ASP A 145 -23.87 -13.30 1.45
CA ASP A 145 -22.78 -13.01 0.54
C ASP A 145 -22.37 -11.54 0.67
N ILE A 146 -21.07 -11.32 0.76
CA ILE A 146 -20.47 -9.98 0.88
C ILE A 146 -19.58 -9.74 -0.34
N MET A 147 -19.66 -8.55 -0.92
CA MET A 147 -18.75 -8.08 -1.95
C MET A 147 -18.42 -6.60 -1.75
N VAL A 148 -17.24 -6.22 -2.21
CA VAL A 148 -16.76 -4.84 -2.28
C VAL A 148 -16.33 -4.58 -3.71
N THR A 149 -16.83 -3.50 -4.29
CA THR A 149 -16.50 -3.08 -5.65
C THR A 149 -15.61 -1.83 -5.63
N ASP A 150 -14.89 -1.63 -6.71
CA ASP A 150 -14.25 -0.35 -7.01
C ASP A 150 -15.28 0.66 -7.57
N ILE A 151 -14.81 1.86 -7.95
CA ILE A 151 -15.65 2.93 -8.51
C ILE A 151 -16.25 2.60 -9.88
N ARG A 152 -15.83 1.47 -10.51
CA ARG A 152 -16.34 0.96 -11.78
C ARG A 152 -17.23 -0.25 -11.60
N ASP A 153 -17.66 -0.52 -10.36
CA ASP A 153 -18.46 -1.68 -9.99
C ASP A 153 -17.79 -3.03 -10.33
N VAL A 154 -16.44 -3.08 -10.34
CA VAL A 154 -15.69 -4.33 -10.45
C VAL A 154 -15.48 -4.90 -9.05
N VAL A 155 -15.86 -6.17 -8.85
CA VAL A 155 -15.72 -6.85 -7.57
C VAL A 155 -14.25 -7.06 -7.24
N PHE A 156 -13.76 -6.37 -6.22
CA PHE A 156 -12.39 -6.44 -5.76
C PHE A 156 -12.20 -7.41 -4.59
N MET A 157 -13.19 -7.48 -3.70
CA MET A 157 -13.23 -8.43 -2.58
C MET A 157 -14.60 -9.11 -2.53
N SER A 158 -14.63 -10.40 -2.13
CA SER A 158 -15.88 -11.12 -1.95
C SER A 158 -15.73 -12.31 -1.03
N SER A 159 -16.84 -12.66 -0.33
CA SER A 159 -16.99 -13.95 0.35
C SER A 159 -17.00 -15.13 -0.63
N ARG A 160 -17.26 -14.86 -1.92
CA ARG A 160 -17.21 -15.83 -3.02
C ARG A 160 -16.05 -15.54 -3.95
N GLU A 161 -15.05 -16.41 -3.97
CA GLU A 161 -13.85 -16.27 -4.79
C GLU A 161 -14.17 -16.14 -6.30
N SER A 162 -15.22 -16.84 -6.76
CA SER A 162 -15.66 -16.79 -8.16
C SER A 162 -16.18 -15.42 -8.63
N TRP A 163 -16.39 -14.48 -7.72
CA TRP A 163 -16.85 -13.13 -8.03
C TRP A 163 -15.72 -12.14 -8.20
N HIS A 164 -14.50 -12.46 -7.80
CA HIS A 164 -13.35 -11.57 -7.96
C HIS A 164 -13.15 -11.15 -9.40
N PHE A 165 -12.90 -9.85 -9.60
CA PHE A 165 -12.66 -9.20 -10.89
C PHE A 165 -13.84 -9.28 -11.87
N ARG A 166 -15.04 -9.61 -11.41
CA ARG A 166 -16.26 -9.50 -12.22
C ARG A 166 -16.88 -8.12 -12.07
N ALA A 167 -17.25 -7.52 -13.18
CA ALA A 167 -18.04 -6.30 -13.18
C ALA A 167 -19.53 -6.62 -12.94
N LEU A 168 -20.23 -5.76 -12.21
CA LEU A 168 -21.68 -5.89 -11.98
C LEU A 168 -22.51 -5.49 -13.22
N HIS A 169 -21.90 -4.78 -14.17
CA HIS A 169 -22.46 -4.40 -15.46
C HIS A 169 -21.37 -4.50 -16.56
N PRO A 170 -21.76 -4.55 -17.85
CA PRO A 170 -20.79 -4.50 -18.94
C PRO A 170 -19.92 -3.24 -18.86
N LEU A 171 -18.60 -3.41 -18.90
CA LEU A 171 -17.66 -2.30 -18.96
C LEU A 171 -17.53 -1.80 -20.40
N SER A 172 -17.38 -0.49 -20.59
CA SER A 172 -17.05 0.11 -21.88
C SER A 172 -15.57 -0.14 -22.23
N ASP A 173 -15.21 -0.03 -23.51
CA ASP A 173 -13.81 -0.21 -23.97
C ASP A 173 -12.83 0.77 -23.29
N ALA A 174 -13.31 1.98 -22.94
CA ALA A 174 -12.51 2.97 -22.21
C ALA A 174 -12.23 2.55 -20.75
N GLU A 175 -13.11 1.77 -20.12
CA GLU A 175 -12.95 1.26 -18.75
C GLU A 175 -12.11 -0.01 -18.70
N ILE A 176 -12.06 -0.79 -19.76
CA ILE A 176 -11.25 -2.01 -19.87
C ILE A 176 -9.75 -1.68 -20.03
N GLY A 177 -9.43 -0.55 -20.64
CA GLY A 177 -8.06 -0.13 -20.97
C GLY A 177 -7.31 0.65 -19.88
N GLN A 178 -7.90 0.85 -18.72
CA GLN A 178 -7.31 1.52 -17.55
C GLN A 178 -7.04 0.52 -16.44
#